data_2fc460ee27f9d957cdd7019227892618
#
_entry.id   2fc460ee27f9d957cdd7019227892618
#
_cell.length_a   1.000
_cell.length_b   1.000
_cell.length_c   1.000
_cell.angle_alpha   90.00
_cell.angle_beta   90.00
_cell.angle_gamma   90.00
#
_symmetry.space_group_name_H-M   'P 1'
#
loop_
_entity.id
_entity.type
_entity.pdbx_description
1 polymer ?
#
loop_
_entity_poly.entity_id
_entity_poly.type
_entity_poly.pdbx_seq_one_letter_code
_entity_poly.pdbx_strand_id
1 'polypeptide(L)'
;DIYINRFQDKKADVAYRSTVVARKTLLAGFTTVRDVGGSGVNISLRNAINSGVVVGPRIFTSGKTIATTGGHGDPTNGYREGLVEDPGPEDGVVNSIADARKAVRYRYKNGADLIKITATGGVMSMAKNGQNPQFTEEVIDAIVTTANDYGMHVAAHAHGDEGMYR
;
A
#
# COMPACT_ATOMS: atom_id res chain seq x y z
N ASP A 1 4.14 -19.62 -7.42
CA ASP A 1 3.38 -18.63 -8.20
C ASP A 1 2.79 -17.59 -7.24
N ILE A 2 3.11 -16.33 -7.47
CA ILE A 2 2.74 -15.22 -6.55
C ILE A 2 1.20 -15.03 -6.45
N TYR A 3 0.47 -15.38 -7.50
CA TYR A 3 -0.99 -15.29 -7.52
C TYR A 3 -1.62 -16.43 -6.71
N ILE A 4 -1.13 -17.65 -6.84
CA ILE A 4 -1.60 -18.80 -6.07
C ILE A 4 -1.36 -18.59 -4.59
N ASN A 5 -0.19 -18.07 -4.21
CA ASN A 5 0.14 -17.80 -2.84
C ASN A 5 -0.83 -16.82 -2.14
N ARG A 6 -1.41 -15.87 -2.89
CA ARG A 6 -2.44 -14.96 -2.34
C ARG A 6 -3.69 -15.68 -1.84
N PHE A 7 -4.03 -16.83 -2.41
CA PHE A 7 -5.19 -17.63 -1.99
C PHE A 7 -4.85 -18.70 -0.97
N GLN A 8 -3.60 -19.14 -0.89
CA GLN A 8 -3.19 -20.26 -0.04
C GLN A 8 -2.52 -19.79 1.26
N ASP A 9 -1.80 -18.66 1.22
CA ASP A 9 -1.04 -18.18 2.37
C ASP A 9 -1.92 -17.51 3.42
N LYS A 10 -1.78 -17.94 4.65
CA LYS A 10 -2.29 -17.22 5.82
C LYS A 10 -1.38 -16.03 6.12
N LYS A 11 -1.90 -15.01 6.79
CA LYS A 11 -1.10 -13.85 7.22
C LYS A 11 0.15 -14.26 8.05
N ALA A 12 0.05 -15.33 8.81
CA ALA A 12 1.18 -15.87 9.57
C ALA A 12 2.29 -16.42 8.66
N ASP A 13 1.93 -17.11 7.56
CA ASP A 13 2.92 -17.65 6.61
C ASP A 13 3.68 -16.50 5.94
N VAL A 14 2.96 -15.45 5.55
CA VAL A 14 3.56 -14.22 5.00
C VAL A 14 4.48 -13.55 6.04
N ALA A 15 4.05 -13.47 7.30
CA ALA A 15 4.85 -12.88 8.38
C ALA A 15 6.17 -13.65 8.61
N TYR A 16 6.13 -14.97 8.71
CA TYR A 16 7.34 -15.77 8.89
C TYR A 16 8.29 -15.64 7.69
N ARG A 17 7.78 -15.69 6.46
CA ARG A 17 8.63 -15.49 5.28
C ARG A 17 9.23 -14.08 5.22
N SER A 18 8.51 -13.06 5.66
CA SER A 18 9.01 -11.68 5.67
C SER A 18 10.22 -11.49 6.57
N THR A 19 10.36 -12.28 7.64
CA THR A 19 11.54 -12.22 8.52
C THR A 19 12.82 -12.62 7.80
N VAL A 20 12.73 -13.63 6.93
CA VAL A 20 13.87 -14.07 6.11
C VAL A 20 14.29 -12.99 5.11
N VAL A 21 13.30 -12.34 4.48
CA VAL A 21 13.55 -11.23 3.55
C VAL A 21 14.16 -10.04 4.27
N ALA A 22 13.62 -9.66 5.44
CA ALA A 22 14.16 -8.56 6.24
C ALA A 22 15.63 -8.78 6.61
N ARG A 23 15.97 -9.99 7.07
CA ARG A 23 17.36 -10.34 7.38
C ARG A 23 18.27 -10.27 6.15
N LYS A 24 17.84 -10.78 4.99
CA LYS A 24 18.60 -10.68 3.74
C LYS A 24 18.82 -9.24 3.32
N THR A 25 17.80 -8.39 3.44
CA THR A 25 17.86 -6.96 3.12
C THR A 25 18.90 -6.25 3.99
N LEU A 26 18.89 -6.50 5.29
CA LEU A 26 19.89 -5.93 6.21
C LEU A 26 21.29 -6.38 5.86
N LEU A 27 21.50 -7.67 5.61
CA LEU A 27 22.81 -8.24 5.28
C LEU A 27 23.33 -7.80 3.92
N ALA A 28 22.44 -7.36 3.01
CA ALA A 28 22.82 -6.71 1.75
C ALA A 28 23.25 -5.24 1.93
N GLY A 29 23.27 -4.72 3.16
CA GLY A 29 23.72 -3.36 3.48
C GLY A 29 22.60 -2.33 3.63
N PHE A 30 21.34 -2.68 3.43
CA PHE A 30 20.22 -1.75 3.62
C PHE A 30 19.81 -1.69 5.09
N THR A 31 20.32 -0.71 5.81
CA THR A 31 20.04 -0.52 7.25
C THR A 31 18.69 0.15 7.53
N THR A 32 18.14 0.85 6.54
CA THR A 32 16.82 1.49 6.62
C THR A 32 16.13 1.36 5.26
N VAL A 33 14.84 1.01 5.29
CA VAL A 33 14.01 0.88 4.09
C VAL A 33 12.65 1.54 4.27
N ARG A 34 12.06 1.97 3.17
CA ARG A 34 10.68 2.41 3.08
C ARG A 34 9.89 1.36 2.29
N ASP A 35 8.97 0.69 2.98
CA ASP A 35 8.10 -0.34 2.41
C ASP A 35 6.73 0.26 2.14
N VAL A 36 6.48 0.64 0.89
CA VAL A 36 5.33 1.43 0.47
C VAL A 36 4.23 0.59 -0.20
N GLY A 37 3.93 -0.53 0.35
CA GLY A 37 2.85 -1.39 -0.10
C GLY A 37 2.93 -2.77 0.54
N GLY A 38 1.80 -3.44 0.66
CA GLY A 38 1.76 -4.79 1.23
C GLY A 38 0.40 -5.15 1.81
N SER A 39 0.34 -6.28 2.49
CA SER A 39 -0.89 -6.81 3.10
C SER A 39 -1.22 -6.22 4.48
N GLY A 40 -0.35 -5.37 5.03
CA GLY A 40 -0.38 -4.91 6.43
C GLY A 40 0.51 -5.74 7.37
N VAL A 41 0.98 -6.91 6.95
CA VAL A 41 1.95 -7.74 7.71
C VAL A 41 3.27 -6.99 7.92
N ASN A 42 3.66 -6.12 7.02
CA ASN A 42 4.84 -5.27 7.10
C ASN A 42 4.83 -4.34 8.33
N ILE A 43 3.67 -3.91 8.81
CA ILE A 43 3.54 -3.17 10.09
C ILE A 43 3.96 -4.08 11.26
N SER A 44 3.47 -5.32 11.28
CA SER A 44 3.85 -6.30 12.31
C SER A 44 5.34 -6.65 12.24
N LEU A 45 5.90 -6.78 11.04
CA LEU A 45 7.33 -7.01 10.84
C LEU A 45 8.17 -5.87 11.41
N ARG A 46 7.81 -4.61 11.09
CA ARG A 46 8.47 -3.42 11.66
C ARG A 46 8.44 -3.44 13.19
N ASN A 47 7.27 -3.72 13.76
CA ASN A 47 7.12 -3.76 15.22
C ASN A 47 7.99 -4.86 15.85
N ALA A 48 8.05 -6.05 15.23
CA ALA A 48 8.89 -7.14 15.69
C ALA A 48 10.40 -6.82 15.61
N ILE A 49 10.82 -6.10 14.57
CA ILE A 49 12.21 -5.61 14.44
C ILE A 49 12.50 -4.56 15.52
N ASN A 50 11.61 -3.58 15.71
CA ASN A 50 11.79 -2.53 16.71
C ASN A 50 11.83 -3.06 18.15
N SER A 51 11.14 -4.17 18.43
CA SER A 51 11.17 -4.85 19.74
C SER A 51 12.31 -5.87 19.88
N GLY A 52 13.16 -6.03 18.86
CA GLY A 52 14.30 -6.96 18.90
C GLY A 52 13.93 -8.44 18.72
N VAL A 53 12.69 -8.78 18.44
CA VAL A 53 12.23 -10.16 18.21
C VAL A 53 12.71 -10.69 16.86
N VAL A 54 12.84 -9.82 15.86
CA VAL A 54 13.28 -10.15 14.51
C VAL A 54 14.47 -9.29 14.10
N VAL A 55 15.44 -9.89 13.44
CA VAL A 55 16.59 -9.17 12.85
C VAL A 55 16.22 -8.65 11.47
N GLY A 56 16.34 -7.34 11.28
CA GLY A 56 16.04 -6.68 10.00
C GLY A 56 16.43 -5.21 10.01
N PRO A 57 16.25 -4.49 8.87
CA PRO A 57 16.50 -3.06 8.77
C PRO A 57 15.44 -2.27 9.54
N ARG A 58 15.69 -1.00 9.81
CA ARG A 58 14.65 -0.06 10.20
C ARG A 58 13.63 0.06 9.06
N ILE A 59 12.36 -0.11 9.34
CA ILE A 59 11.28 -0.06 8.33
C ILE A 59 10.35 1.11 8.61
N PHE A 60 10.07 1.91 7.56
CA PHE A 60 8.95 2.85 7.51
C PHE A 60 7.94 2.29 6.52
N THR A 61 6.69 2.08 6.94
CA THR A 61 5.70 1.39 6.11
C THR A 61 4.36 2.10 6.02
N SER A 62 3.76 2.03 4.82
CA SER A 62 2.39 2.51 4.58
C SER A 62 1.31 1.45 4.89
N GLY A 63 1.70 0.20 5.15
CA GLY A 63 0.74 -0.89 5.13
C GLY A 63 0.17 -1.09 3.72
N LYS A 64 -1.16 -1.18 3.59
CA LYS A 64 -1.82 -1.31 2.28
C LYS A 64 -1.80 0.02 1.51
N THR A 65 -1.57 -0.05 0.21
CA THR A 65 -1.68 1.08 -0.73
C THR A 65 -3.13 1.58 -0.81
N ILE A 66 -3.31 2.84 -1.18
CA ILE A 66 -4.61 3.43 -1.53
C ILE A 66 -4.69 3.59 -3.04
N ALA A 67 -5.76 3.11 -3.64
CA ALA A 67 -6.06 3.12 -5.08
C ALA A 67 -7.53 3.44 -5.32
N THR A 68 -7.91 3.63 -6.58
CA THR A 68 -9.30 3.68 -7.01
C THR A 68 -9.78 2.29 -7.43
N THR A 69 -11.09 2.06 -7.52
CA THR A 69 -11.66 0.86 -8.14
C THR A 69 -11.11 0.68 -9.55
N GLY A 70 -10.59 -0.51 -9.84
CA GLY A 70 -9.92 -0.81 -11.11
C GLY A 70 -8.56 -0.12 -11.30
N GLY A 71 -8.07 0.62 -10.31
CA GLY A 71 -6.77 1.29 -10.33
C GLY A 71 -5.60 0.34 -10.13
N HIS A 72 -4.39 0.84 -10.34
CA HIS A 72 -3.15 0.05 -10.24
C HIS A 72 -2.96 -0.70 -8.92
N GLY A 73 -3.40 -0.11 -7.81
CA GLY A 73 -3.30 -0.71 -6.48
C GLY A 73 -4.56 -1.43 -5.99
N ASP A 74 -5.57 -1.58 -6.83
CA ASP A 74 -6.77 -2.34 -6.48
C ASP A 74 -6.41 -3.84 -6.35
N PRO A 75 -6.59 -4.44 -5.17
CA PRO A 75 -6.17 -5.82 -4.92
C PRO A 75 -6.99 -6.87 -5.69
N THR A 76 -8.13 -6.47 -6.26
CA THR A 76 -9.06 -7.38 -6.97
C THR A 76 -8.98 -7.24 -8.48
N ASN A 77 -8.12 -6.39 -9.01
CA ASN A 77 -7.95 -6.19 -10.44
C ASN A 77 -7.66 -7.51 -11.17
N GLY A 78 -8.47 -7.79 -12.20
CA GLY A 78 -8.35 -9.00 -13.02
C GLY A 78 -9.01 -10.24 -12.42
N TYR A 79 -9.65 -10.13 -11.27
CA TYR A 79 -10.46 -11.22 -10.74
C TYR A 79 -11.79 -11.31 -11.49
N ARG A 80 -12.30 -12.52 -11.64
CA ARG A 80 -13.67 -12.69 -12.16
C ARG A 80 -14.69 -12.14 -11.16
N GLU A 81 -15.76 -11.57 -11.65
CA GLU A 81 -16.89 -11.11 -10.85
C GLU A 81 -17.39 -12.21 -9.90
N GLY A 82 -17.70 -11.83 -8.67
CA GLY A 82 -18.21 -12.74 -7.63
C GLY A 82 -17.17 -13.66 -7.00
N LEU A 83 -15.88 -13.53 -7.32
CA LEU A 83 -14.81 -14.30 -6.65
C LEU A 83 -14.53 -13.80 -5.24
N VAL A 84 -14.51 -12.49 -5.07
CA VAL A 84 -14.33 -11.77 -3.80
C VAL A 84 -15.28 -10.58 -3.78
N GLU A 85 -15.57 -10.06 -2.60
CA GLU A 85 -16.32 -8.83 -2.44
C GLU A 85 -15.49 -7.62 -2.92
N ASP A 86 -16.16 -6.57 -3.42
CA ASP A 86 -15.50 -5.35 -3.81
C ASP A 86 -14.83 -4.69 -2.60
N PRO A 87 -13.53 -4.37 -2.71
CA PRO A 87 -12.79 -3.79 -1.59
C PRO A 87 -13.19 -2.33 -1.35
N GLY A 88 -13.26 -1.94 -0.08
CA GLY A 88 -13.54 -0.59 0.35
C GLY A 88 -12.30 0.17 0.88
N PRO A 89 -12.54 1.32 1.55
CA PRO A 89 -11.46 2.17 2.09
C PRO A 89 -10.54 1.45 3.08
N GLU A 90 -11.03 0.47 3.81
CA GLU A 90 -10.24 -0.33 4.74
C GLU A 90 -9.25 -1.25 4.02
N ASP A 91 -9.61 -1.70 2.84
CA ASP A 91 -8.74 -2.48 1.95
C ASP A 91 -7.85 -1.60 1.07
N GLY A 92 -8.17 -0.32 0.97
CA GLY A 92 -7.40 0.68 0.23
C GLY A 92 -8.04 1.12 -1.07
N VAL A 93 -9.30 0.79 -1.31
CA VAL A 93 -10.01 1.26 -2.51
C VAL A 93 -10.93 2.42 -2.14
N VAL A 94 -10.71 3.58 -2.79
CA VAL A 94 -11.42 4.82 -2.51
C VAL A 94 -11.87 5.49 -3.81
N ASN A 95 -13.10 5.99 -3.83
CA ASN A 95 -13.69 6.63 -5.00
C ASN A 95 -14.30 8.01 -4.68
N SER A 96 -14.22 8.43 -3.40
CA SER A 96 -14.78 9.68 -2.92
C SER A 96 -13.87 10.34 -1.87
N ILE A 97 -14.12 11.62 -1.59
CA ILE A 97 -13.46 12.36 -0.50
C ILE A 97 -13.70 11.67 0.86
N ALA A 98 -14.90 11.16 1.10
CA ALA A 98 -15.24 10.46 2.34
C ALA A 98 -14.45 9.17 2.50
N ASP A 99 -14.33 8.38 1.43
CA ASP A 99 -13.53 7.17 1.39
C ASP A 99 -12.05 7.46 1.62
N ALA A 100 -11.53 8.51 0.96
CA ALA A 100 -10.15 8.95 1.10
C ALA A 100 -9.79 9.24 2.56
N ARG A 101 -10.61 10.06 3.23
CA ARG A 101 -10.45 10.36 4.66
C ARG A 101 -10.55 9.13 5.56
N LYS A 102 -11.51 8.23 5.27
CA LYS A 102 -11.66 6.97 6.00
C LYS A 102 -10.43 6.09 5.82
N ALA A 103 -9.92 5.94 4.60
CA ALA A 103 -8.74 5.12 4.29
C ALA A 103 -7.50 5.62 5.04
N VAL A 104 -7.21 6.93 5.00
CA VAL A 104 -6.06 7.53 5.71
C VAL A 104 -6.17 7.28 7.21
N ARG A 105 -7.33 7.56 7.83
CA ARG A 105 -7.55 7.33 9.26
C ARG A 105 -7.42 5.85 9.63
N TYR A 106 -7.84 4.96 8.75
CA TYR A 106 -7.68 3.52 8.95
C TYR A 106 -6.21 3.09 8.89
N ARG A 107 -5.38 3.69 8.01
CA ARG A 107 -3.93 3.46 7.98
C ARG A 107 -3.28 3.94 9.28
N TYR A 108 -3.60 5.16 9.72
CA TYR A 108 -3.13 5.70 10.99
C TYR A 108 -3.51 4.80 12.17
N LYS A 109 -4.79 4.43 12.28
CA LYS A 109 -5.30 3.53 13.34
C LYS A 109 -4.51 2.21 13.41
N ASN A 110 -4.09 1.68 12.27
CA ASN A 110 -3.35 0.42 12.18
C ASN A 110 -1.83 0.62 12.27
N GLY A 111 -1.34 1.83 12.51
CA GLY A 111 0.06 2.11 12.79
C GLY A 111 0.94 2.26 11.55
N ALA A 112 0.39 2.69 10.42
CA ALA A 112 1.21 3.08 9.27
C ALA A 112 2.04 4.34 9.61
N ASP A 113 3.27 4.42 9.05
CA ASP A 113 4.17 5.57 9.21
C ASP A 113 3.93 6.66 8.15
N LEU A 114 3.37 6.27 7.03
CA LEU A 114 3.08 7.13 5.88
C LEU A 114 1.91 6.56 5.08
N ILE A 115 1.43 7.35 4.12
CA ILE A 115 0.40 6.92 3.16
C ILE A 115 1.07 6.61 1.83
N LYS A 116 0.58 5.59 1.12
CA LYS A 116 0.94 5.29 -0.27
C LYS A 116 -0.30 5.34 -1.14
N ILE A 117 -0.22 6.08 -2.25
CA ILE A 117 -1.24 6.10 -3.29
C ILE A 117 -0.70 5.62 -4.63
N THR A 118 -1.58 5.17 -5.51
CA THR A 118 -1.28 4.92 -6.93
C THR A 118 -2.02 5.96 -7.78
N ALA A 119 -1.35 7.09 -8.03
CA ALA A 119 -1.92 8.23 -8.74
C ALA A 119 -2.17 7.96 -10.23
N THR A 120 -1.44 7.01 -10.81
CA THR A 120 -1.59 6.57 -12.21
C THR A 120 -1.72 5.05 -12.31
N GLY A 121 -2.03 4.56 -13.50
CA GLY A 121 -1.79 3.17 -13.86
C GLY A 121 -0.32 2.77 -13.67
N GLY A 122 0.00 1.53 -13.98
CA GLY A 122 1.36 1.02 -13.88
C GLY A 122 1.63 -0.04 -14.95
N VAL A 123 2.90 -0.24 -15.27
CA VAL A 123 3.34 -1.18 -16.32
C VAL A 123 2.93 -2.62 -16.00
N MET A 124 2.89 -2.98 -14.73
CA MET A 124 2.57 -4.35 -14.28
C MET A 124 1.09 -4.54 -13.91
N SER A 125 0.26 -3.53 -14.08
CA SER A 125 -1.19 -3.64 -13.84
C SER A 125 -1.94 -3.99 -15.11
N MET A 126 -3.16 -4.52 -14.96
CA MET A 126 -4.06 -4.80 -16.08
C MET A 126 -4.71 -3.52 -16.66
N ALA A 127 -4.21 -2.34 -16.31
CA ALA A 127 -4.68 -1.08 -16.84
C ALA A 127 -4.36 -0.94 -18.33
N LYS A 128 -5.31 -0.41 -19.11
CA LYS A 128 -5.12 -0.16 -20.56
C LYS A 128 -3.99 0.84 -20.85
N ASN A 129 -3.71 1.74 -19.93
CA ASN A 129 -2.64 2.71 -20.03
C ASN A 129 -2.04 2.96 -18.64
N GLY A 130 -0.72 2.77 -18.52
CA GLY A 130 0.03 2.97 -17.28
C GLY A 130 0.24 4.44 -16.90
N GLN A 131 -0.04 5.39 -17.79
CA GLN A 131 0.23 6.82 -17.59
C GLN A 131 -1.00 7.63 -17.16
N ASN A 132 -2.21 7.10 -17.38
CA ASN A 132 -3.43 7.85 -17.08
C ASN A 132 -3.62 8.05 -15.56
N PRO A 133 -4.04 9.28 -15.15
CA PRO A 133 -4.37 9.55 -13.76
C PRO A 133 -5.58 8.72 -13.32
N GLN A 134 -5.57 8.30 -12.08
CA GLN A 134 -6.61 7.43 -11.51
C GLN A 134 -7.38 8.08 -10.36
N PHE A 135 -6.90 9.22 -9.87
CA PHE A 135 -7.60 10.04 -8.88
C PHE A 135 -7.97 11.39 -9.44
N THR A 136 -9.06 11.98 -8.95
CA THR A 136 -9.32 13.41 -9.13
C THR A 136 -8.49 14.22 -8.12
N GLU A 137 -8.26 15.50 -8.41
CA GLU A 137 -7.48 16.39 -7.53
C GLU A 137 -8.11 16.48 -6.14
N GLU A 138 -9.43 16.59 -6.04
CA GLU A 138 -10.13 16.72 -4.75
C GLU A 138 -9.93 15.48 -3.86
N VAL A 139 -9.81 14.30 -4.45
CA VAL A 139 -9.54 13.06 -3.70
C VAL A 139 -8.09 13.02 -3.24
N ILE A 140 -7.13 13.45 -4.08
CA ILE A 140 -5.72 13.58 -3.69
C ILE A 140 -5.59 14.59 -2.55
N ASP A 141 -6.19 15.77 -2.68
CA ASP A 141 -6.21 16.81 -1.64
C ASP A 141 -6.78 16.30 -0.31
N ALA A 142 -7.86 15.54 -0.38
CA ALA A 142 -8.44 14.93 0.82
C ALA A 142 -7.50 13.92 1.49
N ILE A 143 -6.77 13.12 0.70
CA ILE A 143 -5.76 12.19 1.22
C ILE A 143 -4.61 12.97 1.86
N VAL A 144 -4.03 13.95 1.16
CA VAL A 144 -2.86 14.72 1.62
C VAL A 144 -3.19 15.53 2.86
N THR A 145 -4.30 16.27 2.84
CA THR A 145 -4.74 17.08 3.99
C THR A 145 -4.98 16.19 5.21
N THR A 146 -5.71 15.08 5.04
CA THR A 146 -5.96 14.17 6.15
C THR A 146 -4.67 13.50 6.66
N ALA A 147 -3.74 13.14 5.78
CA ALA A 147 -2.45 12.59 6.18
C ALA A 147 -1.63 13.60 7.00
N ASN A 148 -1.61 14.87 6.58
CA ASN A 148 -0.92 15.96 7.28
C ASN A 148 -1.51 16.20 8.68
N ASP A 149 -2.84 16.10 8.85
CA ASP A 149 -3.50 16.21 10.18
C ASP A 149 -2.96 15.16 11.17
N TYR A 150 -2.48 14.02 10.68
CA TYR A 150 -1.88 12.95 11.47
C TYR A 150 -0.34 12.93 11.43
N GLY A 151 0.30 13.95 10.86
CA GLY A 151 1.76 14.04 10.73
C GLY A 151 2.37 13.02 9.78
N MET A 152 1.59 12.48 8.84
CA MET A 152 2.03 11.48 7.85
C MET A 152 2.30 12.13 6.49
N HIS A 153 3.36 11.67 5.81
CA HIS A 153 3.63 12.04 4.42
C HIS A 153 2.91 11.10 3.46
N VAL A 154 2.66 11.57 2.24
CA VAL A 154 2.10 10.78 1.15
C VAL A 154 3.19 10.45 0.13
N ALA A 155 3.32 9.18 -0.22
CA ALA A 155 4.18 8.71 -1.31
C ALA A 155 3.28 8.28 -2.48
N ALA A 156 3.56 8.76 -3.69
CA ALA A 156 2.79 8.45 -4.89
C ALA A 156 3.55 7.54 -5.85
N HIS A 157 2.84 6.58 -6.45
CA HIS A 157 3.21 5.98 -7.72
C HIS A 157 2.61 6.86 -8.81
N ALA A 158 3.43 7.42 -9.69
CA ALA A 158 3.02 8.30 -10.77
C ALA A 158 3.97 8.14 -11.96
N HIS A 159 3.42 7.77 -13.11
CA HIS A 159 4.19 7.55 -14.36
C HIS A 159 3.88 8.55 -15.45
N GLY A 160 2.70 9.12 -15.49
CA GLY A 160 2.28 10.08 -16.52
C GLY A 160 2.36 11.51 -16.00
N ASP A 161 2.59 12.46 -16.92
CA ASP A 161 2.73 13.87 -16.60
C ASP A 161 1.54 14.41 -15.82
N GLU A 162 0.33 14.09 -16.26
CA GLU A 162 -0.92 14.51 -15.60
C GLU A 162 -1.05 13.97 -14.17
N GLY A 163 -0.69 12.70 -13.95
CA GLY A 163 -0.72 12.10 -12.62
C GLY A 163 0.38 12.62 -11.70
N MET A 164 1.49 13.11 -12.25
CA MET A 164 2.55 13.78 -11.49
C MET A 164 2.19 15.24 -11.18
N TYR A 165 1.41 15.87 -12.07
CA TYR A 165 0.97 17.24 -11.87
C TYR A 165 -0.08 17.37 -10.78
N ARG A 166 -1.06 16.46 -10.74
CA ARG A 166 -2.07 16.40 -9.68
C ARG A 166 -1.47 16.09 -8.32
#